data_6380df5211f922ad8d4291e1f38d5251
#
_entry.id   6380df5211f922ad8d4291e1f38d5251
#
_cell.length_a   1.000
_cell.length_b   1.000
_cell.length_c   1.000
_cell.angle_alpha   90.00
_cell.angle_beta   90.00
_cell.angle_gamma   90.00
#
_symmetry.space_group_name_H-M   'P 1'
#
loop_
_entity.id
_entity.type
_entity.pdbx_description
1 polymer ?
#
loop_
_entity_poly.entity_id
_entity_poly.type
_entity_poly.pdbx_seq_one_letter_code
_entity_poly.pdbx_strand_id
1 'polypeptide(L)'
;LLNQDNYTKARPGGPFGSWQWNIGNAMKPNDLLGIAMSRVDLHGAALDEFMRRAARGFAMMTGVVEDLPQADNRVSLLQRADRWGVPLAQVAHSCVEESLALWESARAQGVRVMQAGGAVEAWAGNIGPMHNMGGTMMGHDAASSVTNSYGQCHDVPNLLIAGASLFPTGGAVNPTFTIHALAARSMRHLLENWSDIAVRA
;
A
#
# COMPACT_ATOMS: atom_id res chain seq x y z
N LEU A 1 11.89 -13.56 5.76
CA LEU A 1 10.98 -14.16 6.73
C LEU A 1 9.68 -13.38 6.69
N LEU A 2 8.59 -14.04 6.34
CA LEU A 2 7.25 -13.47 6.33
C LEU A 2 6.57 -13.89 7.62
N ASN A 3 6.09 -12.93 8.39
CA ASN A 3 5.14 -13.20 9.46
C ASN A 3 3.80 -12.58 9.09
N GLN A 4 2.75 -13.37 9.06
CA GLN A 4 1.39 -12.94 8.81
C GLN A 4 0.60 -13.16 10.10
N ASP A 5 0.32 -12.07 10.79
CA ASP A 5 -0.52 -12.12 11.97
C ASP A 5 -1.97 -11.77 11.59
N ASN A 6 -2.94 -12.41 12.24
CA ASN A 6 -4.37 -12.28 11.97
C ASN A 6 -4.87 -12.73 10.59
N TYR A 7 -4.05 -13.41 9.80
CA TYR A 7 -4.42 -13.81 8.44
C TYR A 7 -5.59 -14.80 8.38
N THR A 8 -5.68 -15.71 9.31
CA THR A 8 -6.70 -16.78 9.31
C THR A 8 -7.83 -16.58 10.32
N LYS A 9 -7.59 -15.85 11.39
CA LYS A 9 -8.59 -15.53 12.43
C LYS A 9 -8.24 -14.23 13.12
N ALA A 10 -9.21 -13.33 13.21
CA ALA A 10 -9.10 -12.17 14.08
C ALA A 10 -8.87 -12.65 15.54
N ARG A 11 -7.90 -12.06 16.22
CA ARG A 11 -7.70 -12.31 17.65
C ARG A 11 -8.80 -11.63 18.43
N PRO A 12 -9.49 -12.31 19.34
CA PRO A 12 -10.45 -11.64 20.22
C PRO A 12 -9.79 -10.45 20.93
N GLY A 13 -10.35 -9.25 20.75
CA GLY A 13 -9.82 -8.01 21.34
C GLY A 13 -8.56 -7.45 20.68
N GLY A 14 -8.09 -8.03 19.58
CA GLY A 14 -7.00 -7.49 18.77
C GLY A 14 -7.50 -6.55 17.69
N PRO A 15 -6.59 -5.77 17.06
CA PRO A 15 -6.95 -4.91 15.95
C PRO A 15 -7.43 -5.74 14.74
N PHE A 16 -8.34 -5.18 13.97
CA PHE A 16 -8.77 -5.74 12.69
C PHE A 16 -7.61 -5.71 11.69
N GLY A 17 -7.54 -6.73 10.82
CA GLY A 17 -6.61 -6.76 9.69
C GLY A 17 -5.33 -7.57 9.95
N SER A 18 -4.40 -7.47 9.02
CA SER A 18 -3.16 -8.22 9.03
C SER A 18 -1.95 -7.36 8.67
N TRP A 19 -0.76 -7.87 8.96
CA TRP A 19 0.50 -7.28 8.49
C TRP A 19 1.50 -8.37 8.11
N GLN A 20 2.43 -7.97 7.27
CA GLN A 20 3.53 -8.79 6.80
C GLN A 20 4.85 -8.08 7.05
N TRP A 21 5.87 -8.82 7.49
CA TRP A 21 7.23 -8.32 7.63
C TRP A 21 8.12 -8.84 6.52
N ASN A 22 8.87 -7.92 5.90
CA ASN A 22 9.97 -8.24 5.00
C ASN A 22 11.28 -7.81 5.69
N ILE A 23 12.18 -8.74 5.88
CA ILE A 23 13.49 -8.47 6.50
C ILE A 23 14.50 -8.22 5.40
N GLY A 24 15.20 -7.11 5.49
CA GLY A 24 16.30 -6.72 4.62
C GLY A 24 17.44 -6.13 5.41
N ASN A 25 18.56 -5.98 4.75
CA ASN A 25 19.71 -5.28 5.30
C ASN A 25 19.89 -3.97 4.54
N ALA A 26 20.25 -2.90 5.23
CA ALA A 26 20.75 -1.70 4.59
C ALA A 26 22.15 -1.99 4.06
N MET A 27 22.39 -1.72 2.79
CA MET A 27 23.58 -2.18 2.11
C MET A 27 24.52 -1.04 1.71
N LYS A 28 24.01 0.19 1.68
CA LYS A 28 24.77 1.36 1.19
C LYS A 28 24.70 2.49 2.19
N PRO A 29 25.72 3.36 2.24
CA PRO A 29 25.68 4.55 3.10
C PRO A 29 24.44 5.42 2.88
N ASN A 30 23.98 5.57 1.63
CA ASN A 30 22.77 6.34 1.31
C ASN A 30 21.50 5.72 1.91
N ASP A 31 21.41 4.40 1.95
CA ASP A 31 20.28 3.70 2.56
C ASP A 31 20.26 3.97 4.06
N LEU A 32 21.41 3.89 4.72
CA LEU A 32 21.58 4.20 6.15
C LEU A 32 21.26 5.66 6.46
N LEU A 33 21.69 6.58 5.61
CA LEU A 33 21.39 8.00 5.75
C LEU A 33 19.88 8.25 5.62
N GLY A 34 19.23 7.65 4.63
CA GLY A 34 17.78 7.72 4.44
C GLY A 34 17.01 7.21 5.67
N ILE A 35 17.50 6.12 6.28
CA ILE A 35 16.91 5.57 7.51
C ILE A 35 17.15 6.51 8.68
N ALA A 36 18.35 7.09 8.82
CA ALA A 36 18.67 8.06 9.86
C ALA A 36 17.75 9.29 9.82
N MET A 37 17.26 9.69 8.65
CA MET A 37 16.31 10.79 8.51
C MET A 37 14.95 10.54 9.19
N SER A 38 14.63 9.31 9.56
CA SER A 38 13.47 9.00 10.42
C SER A 38 13.67 9.38 11.90
N ARG A 39 14.87 9.80 12.27
CA ARG A 39 15.32 10.11 13.61
C ARG A 39 15.72 11.59 13.71
N VAL A 40 14.94 12.37 14.42
CA VAL A 40 15.19 13.82 14.59
C VAL A 40 16.39 14.13 15.47
N ASP A 41 16.85 13.17 16.26
CA ASP A 41 18.01 13.27 17.17
C ASP A 41 19.34 12.99 16.45
N LEU A 42 19.32 12.44 15.23
CA LEU A 42 20.52 12.09 14.48
C LEU A 42 20.97 13.25 13.57
N HIS A 43 21.80 14.12 14.11
CA HIS A 43 22.46 15.20 13.37
C HIS A 43 23.88 15.45 13.88
N GLY A 44 24.73 16.08 13.09
CA GLY A 44 26.11 16.39 13.46
C GLY A 44 26.90 15.16 13.90
N ALA A 45 27.56 15.23 15.04
CA ALA A 45 28.37 14.15 15.59
C ALA A 45 27.56 12.88 15.91
N ALA A 46 26.29 13.01 16.32
CA ALA A 46 25.42 11.87 16.58
C ALA A 46 25.11 11.09 15.29
N LEU A 47 24.90 11.78 14.18
CA LEU A 47 24.71 11.15 12.85
C LEU A 47 25.99 10.43 12.41
N ASP A 48 27.17 11.05 12.55
CA ASP A 48 28.45 10.42 12.18
C ASP A 48 28.68 9.13 12.97
N GLU A 49 28.46 9.16 14.29
CA GLU A 49 28.57 7.97 15.14
C GLU A 49 27.55 6.90 14.78
N PHE A 50 26.30 7.28 14.52
CA PHE A 50 25.28 6.34 14.01
C PHE A 50 25.73 5.67 12.72
N MET A 51 26.19 6.45 11.73
CA MET A 51 26.64 5.93 10.44
C MET A 51 27.80 4.94 10.58
N ARG A 52 28.76 5.22 11.45
CA ARG A 52 29.89 4.30 11.74
C ARG A 52 29.45 3.00 12.39
N ARG A 53 28.52 3.05 13.33
CA ARG A 53 27.98 1.86 13.99
C ARG A 53 27.11 1.05 13.04
N ALA A 54 26.20 1.70 12.33
CA ALA A 54 25.28 1.07 11.41
C ALA A 54 25.98 0.40 10.22
N ALA A 55 27.11 0.95 9.78
CA ALA A 55 27.95 0.33 8.74
C ALA A 55 28.52 -1.05 9.14
N ARG A 56 28.60 -1.35 10.44
CA ARG A 56 29.11 -2.62 10.98
C ARG A 56 28.01 -3.67 11.17
N GLY A 57 26.77 -3.23 11.35
CA GLY A 57 25.63 -4.12 11.55
C GLY A 57 24.35 -3.35 11.66
N PHE A 58 23.52 -3.46 10.62
CA PHE A 58 22.20 -2.86 10.57
C PHE A 58 21.23 -3.87 9.92
N ALA A 59 20.06 -4.03 10.52
CA ALA A 59 18.98 -4.81 9.95
C ALA A 59 17.71 -3.94 9.87
N MET A 60 16.93 -4.14 8.82
CA MET A 60 15.69 -3.43 8.61
C MET A 60 14.54 -4.43 8.42
N MET A 61 13.42 -4.14 9.05
CA MET A 61 12.15 -4.80 8.77
C MET A 61 11.19 -3.78 8.17
N THR A 62 10.72 -4.06 6.95
CA THR A 62 9.66 -3.28 6.33
C THR A 62 8.33 -3.97 6.58
N GLY A 63 7.41 -3.28 7.23
CA GLY A 63 6.05 -3.76 7.46
C GLY A 63 5.13 -3.32 6.34
N VAL A 64 4.39 -4.26 5.76
CA VAL A 64 3.20 -3.96 4.96
C VAL A 64 2.00 -4.24 5.84
N VAL A 65 1.21 -3.23 6.11
CA VAL A 65 0.06 -3.27 7.02
C VAL A 65 -1.19 -2.95 6.23
N GLU A 66 -2.26 -3.69 6.46
CA GLU A 66 -3.54 -3.46 5.81
C GLU A 66 -4.11 -2.10 6.19
N ASP A 67 -4.57 -1.36 5.19
CA ASP A 67 -5.31 -0.11 5.37
C ASP A 67 -6.72 -0.27 4.81
N LEU A 68 -7.72 0.07 5.62
CA LEU A 68 -9.12 -0.08 5.26
C LEU A 68 -9.56 1.03 4.30
N PRO A 69 -10.36 0.70 3.27
CA PRO A 69 -10.87 1.69 2.34
C PRO A 69 -11.82 2.67 3.02
N GLN A 70 -11.75 3.93 2.61
CA GLN A 70 -12.64 5.00 3.04
C GLN A 70 -13.24 5.71 1.84
N ALA A 71 -14.51 6.08 1.94
CA ALA A 71 -15.22 6.80 0.87
C ALA A 71 -14.61 8.18 0.59
N ASP A 72 -14.01 8.81 1.60
CA ASP A 72 -13.38 10.13 1.49
C ASP A 72 -11.96 10.09 0.93
N ASN A 73 -11.34 8.90 0.88
CA ASN A 73 -10.08 8.69 0.19
C ASN A 73 -10.34 8.64 -1.31
N ARG A 74 -10.06 9.75 -2.00
CA ARG A 74 -10.39 9.91 -3.41
C ARG A 74 -9.45 10.81 -4.16
N VAL A 75 -9.47 10.67 -5.47
CA VAL A 75 -8.89 11.64 -6.40
C VAL A 75 -10.03 12.50 -6.95
N SER A 76 -9.87 13.81 -6.85
CA SER A 76 -10.79 14.81 -7.42
C SER A 76 -10.04 15.73 -8.36
N LEU A 77 -10.76 16.51 -9.16
CA LEU A 77 -10.17 17.50 -10.04
C LEU A 77 -10.28 18.90 -9.41
N LEU A 78 -9.18 19.64 -9.44
CA LEU A 78 -9.15 21.03 -9.04
C LEU A 78 -9.74 21.93 -10.14
N GLN A 79 -10.24 23.11 -9.76
CA GLN A 79 -10.60 24.18 -10.71
C GLN A 79 -9.36 24.73 -11.45
N ARG A 80 -8.17 24.51 -10.91
CA ARG A 80 -6.89 24.90 -11.51
C ARG A 80 -6.44 23.86 -12.52
N ALA A 81 -6.00 24.31 -13.68
CA ALA A 81 -5.45 23.46 -14.75
C ALA A 81 -3.93 23.64 -14.90
N ASP A 82 -3.30 22.70 -15.57
CA ASP A 82 -1.92 22.78 -16.00
C ASP A 82 -1.77 23.70 -17.24
N ARG A 83 -0.56 23.77 -17.79
CA ARG A 83 -0.25 24.59 -18.98
C ARG A 83 -0.96 24.15 -20.27
N TRP A 84 -1.54 22.97 -20.30
CA TRP A 84 -2.29 22.44 -21.45
C TRP A 84 -3.81 22.50 -21.24
N GLY A 85 -4.27 23.07 -20.14
CA GLY A 85 -5.70 23.18 -19.82
C GLY A 85 -6.27 21.93 -19.17
N VAL A 86 -5.45 20.94 -18.76
CA VAL A 86 -5.89 19.74 -18.07
C VAL A 86 -6.04 20.03 -16.58
N PRO A 87 -7.22 19.77 -15.96
CA PRO A 87 -7.42 19.96 -14.54
C PRO A 87 -6.43 19.18 -13.69
N LEU A 88 -5.87 19.82 -12.67
CA LEU A 88 -4.94 19.18 -11.76
C LEU A 88 -5.69 18.19 -10.83
N ALA A 89 -5.08 17.02 -10.60
CA ALA A 89 -5.59 16.07 -9.64
C ALA A 89 -5.29 16.51 -8.21
N GLN A 90 -6.28 16.35 -7.32
CA GLN A 90 -6.15 16.46 -5.89
C GLN A 90 -6.37 15.08 -5.28
N VAL A 91 -5.41 14.62 -4.48
CA VAL A 91 -5.51 13.35 -3.74
C VAL A 91 -5.84 13.68 -2.29
N ALA A 92 -6.96 13.16 -1.79
CA ALA A 92 -7.32 13.14 -0.38
C ALA A 92 -7.09 11.71 0.15
N HIS A 93 -6.35 11.60 1.25
CA HIS A 93 -6.09 10.32 1.90
C HIS A 93 -5.93 10.49 3.40
N SER A 94 -6.58 9.62 4.16
CA SER A 94 -6.42 9.46 5.60
C SER A 94 -6.59 7.99 5.97
N CYS A 95 -6.03 7.57 7.10
CA CYS A 95 -6.25 6.24 7.65
C CYS A 95 -7.37 6.28 8.69
N VAL A 96 -8.19 5.23 8.74
CA VAL A 96 -9.17 5.04 9.83
C VAL A 96 -8.47 4.67 11.14
N GLU A 97 -9.15 4.83 12.24
CA GLU A 97 -8.61 4.52 13.57
C GLU A 97 -8.17 3.05 13.68
N GLU A 98 -8.94 2.13 13.10
CA GLU A 98 -8.64 0.70 13.07
C GLU A 98 -7.33 0.41 12.32
N SER A 99 -7.08 1.06 11.18
CA SER A 99 -5.83 0.94 10.44
C SER A 99 -4.65 1.47 11.23
N LEU A 100 -4.82 2.60 11.92
CA LEU A 100 -3.80 3.17 12.79
C LEU A 100 -3.50 2.27 13.99
N ALA A 101 -4.51 1.69 14.62
CA ALA A 101 -4.34 0.73 15.73
C ALA A 101 -3.61 -0.53 15.27
N LEU A 102 -3.93 -1.02 14.06
CA LEU A 102 -3.23 -2.15 13.45
C LEU A 102 -1.76 -1.84 13.21
N TRP A 103 -1.47 -0.66 12.65
CA TRP A 103 -0.11 -0.20 12.41
C TRP A 103 0.70 -0.08 13.71
N GLU A 104 0.13 0.50 14.78
CA GLU A 104 0.79 0.58 16.08
C GLU A 104 1.09 -0.80 16.67
N SER A 105 0.18 -1.75 16.53
CA SER A 105 0.38 -3.13 16.96
C SER A 105 1.52 -3.81 16.18
N ALA A 106 1.55 -3.64 14.86
CA ALA A 106 2.61 -4.14 14.01
C ALA A 106 3.96 -3.49 14.39
N ARG A 107 4.00 -2.18 14.53
CA ARG A 107 5.18 -1.42 14.93
C ARG A 107 5.76 -1.92 16.26
N ALA A 108 4.92 -2.02 17.27
CA ALA A 108 5.34 -2.50 18.59
C ALA A 108 5.85 -3.95 18.55
N GLN A 109 5.23 -4.81 17.76
CA GLN A 109 5.71 -6.17 17.56
C GLN A 109 7.05 -6.21 16.83
N GLY A 110 7.21 -5.41 15.76
CA GLY A 110 8.46 -5.34 15.00
C GLY A 110 9.64 -4.92 15.87
N VAL A 111 9.47 -3.89 16.71
CA VAL A 111 10.51 -3.45 17.66
C VAL A 111 10.89 -4.57 18.63
N ARG A 112 9.89 -5.28 19.21
CA ARG A 112 10.15 -6.43 20.11
C ARG A 112 10.90 -7.56 19.41
N VAL A 113 10.57 -7.87 18.15
CA VAL A 113 11.27 -8.90 17.37
C VAL A 113 12.72 -8.52 17.14
N MET A 114 13.00 -7.27 16.78
CA MET A 114 14.37 -6.80 16.58
C MET A 114 15.17 -6.85 17.87
N GLN A 115 14.60 -6.44 19.01
CA GLN A 115 15.22 -6.52 20.32
C GLN A 115 15.50 -7.97 20.74
N ALA A 116 14.54 -8.88 20.55
CA ALA A 116 14.72 -10.30 20.82
C ALA A 116 15.79 -10.94 19.91
N GLY A 117 15.98 -10.40 18.71
CA GLY A 117 17.06 -10.76 17.79
C GLY A 117 18.44 -10.19 18.17
N GLY A 118 18.55 -9.46 19.25
CA GLY A 118 19.82 -8.93 19.77
C GLY A 118 20.14 -7.50 19.32
N ALA A 119 19.17 -6.76 18.77
CA ALA A 119 19.39 -5.36 18.45
C ALA A 119 19.61 -4.55 19.72
N VAL A 120 20.75 -3.87 19.82
CA VAL A 120 21.08 -2.97 20.94
C VAL A 120 20.26 -1.68 20.89
N GLU A 121 19.81 -1.30 19.70
CA GLU A 121 18.97 -0.16 19.44
C GLU A 121 17.93 -0.55 18.38
N ALA A 122 16.65 -0.33 18.66
CA ALA A 122 15.57 -0.60 17.73
C ALA A 122 14.51 0.51 17.81
N TRP A 123 14.08 0.97 16.66
CA TRP A 123 13.01 1.96 16.54
C TRP A 123 12.16 1.69 15.31
N ALA A 124 10.99 2.29 15.23
CA ALA A 124 10.16 2.26 14.04
C ALA A 124 10.17 3.62 13.34
N GLY A 125 10.24 3.58 12.02
CA GLY A 125 10.05 4.75 11.16
C GLY A 125 8.58 5.16 11.06
N ASN A 126 8.34 6.17 10.25
CA ASN A 126 6.99 6.67 9.99
C ASN A 126 6.21 5.73 9.07
N ILE A 127 4.88 5.76 9.22
CA ILE A 127 3.98 5.15 8.25
C ILE A 127 4.05 5.95 6.92
N GLY A 128 4.02 5.23 5.81
CA GLY A 128 3.95 5.83 4.49
C GLY A 128 3.07 5.01 3.57
N PRO A 129 2.40 5.62 2.60
CA PRO A 129 1.55 4.91 1.67
C PRO A 129 2.41 3.99 0.78
N MET A 130 1.98 2.74 0.66
CA MET A 130 2.56 1.74 -0.24
C MET A 130 1.42 0.92 -0.85
N HIS A 131 1.64 0.36 -2.05
CA HIS A 131 0.65 -0.47 -2.74
C HIS A 131 -0.72 0.22 -2.87
N ASN A 132 -0.74 1.46 -3.36
CA ASN A 132 -1.99 2.21 -3.54
C ASN A 132 -2.99 1.42 -4.37
N MET A 133 -4.20 1.27 -3.87
CA MET A 133 -5.29 0.50 -4.46
C MET A 133 -6.58 1.31 -4.46
N GLY A 134 -7.57 0.85 -5.27
CA GLY A 134 -8.87 1.53 -5.34
C GLY A 134 -8.87 2.79 -6.21
N GLY A 135 -9.96 3.52 -6.16
CA GLY A 135 -10.22 4.68 -7.02
C GLY A 135 -11.11 4.34 -8.23
N THR A 136 -10.90 3.18 -8.86
CA THR A 136 -11.78 2.66 -9.92
C THR A 136 -12.26 1.24 -9.58
N MET A 137 -12.60 1.04 -8.32
CA MET A 137 -12.88 -0.27 -7.75
C MET A 137 -13.99 -1.02 -8.51
N MET A 138 -13.78 -2.34 -8.60
CA MET A 138 -14.75 -3.24 -9.21
C MET A 138 -15.90 -3.57 -8.25
N GLY A 139 -17.08 -3.79 -8.81
CA GLY A 139 -18.27 -4.22 -8.09
C GLY A 139 -19.39 -4.61 -9.03
N HIS A 140 -20.51 -5.06 -8.46
CA HIS A 140 -21.69 -5.45 -9.24
C HIS A 140 -22.66 -4.28 -9.46
N ASP A 141 -22.61 -3.28 -8.58
CA ASP A 141 -23.54 -2.16 -8.59
C ASP A 141 -22.81 -0.88 -9.04
N ALA A 142 -23.28 -0.29 -10.14
CA ALA A 142 -22.78 0.96 -10.69
C ALA A 142 -22.92 2.15 -9.74
N ALA A 143 -23.84 2.10 -8.76
CA ALA A 143 -23.97 3.15 -7.77
C ALA A 143 -22.84 3.16 -6.73
N SER A 144 -22.15 2.04 -6.56
CA SER A 144 -21.08 1.84 -5.56
C SER A 144 -19.74 1.39 -6.13
N SER A 145 -19.63 1.24 -7.45
CA SER A 145 -18.40 0.83 -8.13
C SER A 145 -18.25 1.51 -9.49
N VAL A 146 -17.02 1.61 -9.96
CA VAL A 146 -16.70 2.22 -11.27
C VAL A 146 -16.71 1.18 -12.38
N THR A 147 -16.30 -0.05 -12.06
CA THR A 147 -16.21 -1.14 -13.04
C THR A 147 -16.93 -2.38 -12.54
N ASN A 148 -17.32 -3.24 -13.47
CA ASN A 148 -17.76 -4.60 -13.16
C ASN A 148 -16.58 -5.49 -12.76
N SER A 149 -16.86 -6.75 -12.45
CA SER A 149 -15.84 -7.72 -12.00
C SER A 149 -14.79 -8.08 -13.06
N TYR A 150 -14.92 -7.58 -14.30
CA TYR A 150 -13.94 -7.72 -15.38
C TYR A 150 -13.17 -6.44 -15.67
N GLY A 151 -13.32 -5.41 -14.83
CA GLY A 151 -12.68 -4.12 -15.05
C GLY A 151 -13.31 -3.28 -16.17
N GLN A 152 -14.47 -3.69 -16.70
CA GLN A 152 -15.22 -2.92 -17.69
C GLN A 152 -16.00 -1.82 -16.98
N CYS A 153 -15.83 -0.58 -17.42
CA CYS A 153 -16.49 0.57 -16.82
C CYS A 153 -18.01 0.50 -17.00
N HIS A 154 -18.78 0.82 -15.96
CA HIS A 154 -20.23 0.83 -16.01
C HIS A 154 -20.77 1.93 -16.91
N ASP A 155 -20.18 3.13 -16.85
CA ASP A 155 -20.63 4.32 -17.59
C ASP A 155 -20.07 4.39 -19.02
N VAL A 156 -18.94 3.72 -19.27
CA VAL A 156 -18.23 3.71 -20.56
C VAL A 156 -17.98 2.26 -20.96
N PRO A 157 -18.95 1.57 -21.59
CA PRO A 157 -18.91 0.12 -21.78
C PRO A 157 -17.75 -0.41 -22.62
N ASN A 158 -17.13 0.42 -23.46
CA ASN A 158 -15.94 0.08 -24.24
C ASN A 158 -14.62 0.46 -23.57
N LEU A 159 -14.65 0.91 -22.31
CA LEU A 159 -13.47 1.19 -21.50
C LEU A 159 -13.23 0.05 -20.52
N LEU A 160 -12.03 -0.56 -20.60
CA LEU A 160 -11.54 -1.53 -19.62
C LEU A 160 -10.39 -0.93 -18.84
N ILE A 161 -10.41 -1.13 -17.54
CA ILE A 161 -9.38 -0.70 -16.60
C ILE A 161 -8.66 -1.96 -16.10
N ALA A 162 -7.33 -1.90 -16.03
CA ALA A 162 -6.50 -2.94 -15.44
C ALA A 162 -5.53 -2.33 -14.43
N GLY A 163 -5.32 -3.01 -13.32
CA GLY A 163 -4.38 -2.54 -12.29
C GLY A 163 -4.94 -2.62 -10.88
N ALA A 164 -4.17 -2.12 -9.92
CA ALA A 164 -4.54 -2.11 -8.52
C ALA A 164 -5.72 -1.16 -8.21
N SER A 165 -6.03 -0.23 -9.08
CA SER A 165 -7.17 0.67 -8.93
C SER A 165 -8.52 -0.05 -8.93
N LEU A 166 -8.59 -1.29 -9.44
CA LEU A 166 -9.78 -2.15 -9.42
C LEU A 166 -10.10 -2.74 -8.04
N PHE A 167 -9.15 -2.76 -7.10
CA PHE A 167 -9.33 -3.45 -5.83
C PHE A 167 -10.30 -2.68 -4.93
N PRO A 168 -11.38 -3.32 -4.45
CA PRO A 168 -12.30 -2.70 -3.50
C PRO A 168 -11.70 -2.62 -2.09
N THR A 169 -10.74 -3.48 -1.78
CA THR A 169 -9.96 -3.47 -0.54
C THR A 169 -8.59 -4.08 -0.79
N GLY A 170 -7.65 -3.77 0.06
CA GLY A 170 -6.30 -4.33 0.04
C GLY A 170 -6.08 -5.33 1.16
N GLY A 171 -4.93 -5.96 1.16
CA GLY A 171 -4.41 -6.80 2.23
C GLY A 171 -2.97 -6.44 2.55
N ALA A 172 -2.36 -7.20 3.44
CA ALA A 172 -0.97 -6.98 3.86
C ALA A 172 0.06 -7.70 2.99
N VAL A 173 -0.25 -8.02 1.73
CA VAL A 173 0.65 -8.74 0.82
C VAL A 173 0.89 -7.96 -0.47
N ASN A 174 2.02 -8.26 -1.12
CA ASN A 174 2.36 -7.66 -2.41
C ASN A 174 1.34 -8.08 -3.48
N PRO A 175 0.64 -7.16 -4.17
CA PRO A 175 -0.53 -7.48 -4.98
C PRO A 175 -0.24 -7.86 -6.44
N THR A 176 1.02 -7.85 -6.88
CA THR A 176 1.41 -7.93 -8.30
C THR A 176 0.83 -9.15 -9.02
N PHE A 177 0.91 -10.34 -8.43
CA PHE A 177 0.35 -11.55 -9.06
C PHE A 177 -1.18 -11.47 -9.21
N THR A 178 -1.88 -10.92 -8.22
CA THR A 178 -3.33 -10.71 -8.29
C THR A 178 -3.68 -9.70 -9.39
N ILE A 179 -2.91 -8.60 -9.51
CA ILE A 179 -3.09 -7.62 -10.59
C ILE A 179 -2.98 -8.30 -11.97
N HIS A 180 -1.93 -9.10 -12.18
CA HIS A 180 -1.74 -9.79 -13.46
C HIS A 180 -2.82 -10.83 -13.73
N ALA A 181 -3.25 -11.58 -12.71
CA ALA A 181 -4.32 -12.57 -12.86
C ALA A 181 -5.66 -11.92 -13.24
N LEU A 182 -5.99 -10.78 -12.60
CA LEU A 182 -7.20 -10.01 -12.93
C LEU A 182 -7.10 -9.41 -14.34
N ALA A 183 -5.96 -8.85 -14.73
CA ALA A 183 -5.76 -8.33 -16.08
C ALA A 183 -5.90 -9.42 -17.14
N ALA A 184 -5.34 -10.61 -16.94
CA ALA A 184 -5.48 -11.74 -17.83
C ALA A 184 -6.94 -12.22 -17.93
N ARG A 185 -7.65 -12.27 -16.81
CA ARG A 185 -9.08 -12.58 -16.76
C ARG A 185 -9.92 -11.56 -17.54
N SER A 186 -9.65 -10.28 -17.39
CA SER A 186 -10.33 -9.19 -18.10
C SER A 186 -10.09 -9.26 -19.60
N MET A 187 -8.84 -9.54 -20.01
CA MET A 187 -8.52 -9.67 -21.43
C MET A 187 -9.17 -10.90 -22.08
N ARG A 188 -9.26 -12.02 -21.37
CA ARG A 188 -9.98 -13.20 -21.86
C ARG A 188 -11.46 -12.86 -22.06
N HIS A 189 -12.09 -12.23 -21.11
CA HIS A 189 -13.47 -11.79 -21.20
C HIS A 189 -13.69 -10.82 -22.37
N LEU A 190 -12.78 -9.87 -22.58
CA LEU A 190 -12.83 -8.96 -23.73
C LEU A 190 -12.79 -9.71 -25.06
N LEU A 191 -11.88 -10.67 -25.21
CA LEU A 191 -11.74 -11.45 -26.45
C LEU A 191 -12.97 -12.30 -26.74
N GLU A 192 -13.56 -12.93 -25.72
CA GLU A 192 -14.76 -13.75 -25.83
C GLU A 192 -16.02 -12.92 -26.17
N ASN A 193 -16.03 -11.63 -25.82
CA ASN A 193 -17.17 -10.73 -25.99
C ASN A 193 -16.82 -9.50 -26.86
N TRP A 194 -15.85 -9.63 -27.74
CA TRP A 194 -15.33 -8.50 -28.54
C TRP A 194 -16.40 -7.71 -29.28
N SER A 195 -17.30 -8.40 -29.99
CA SER A 195 -18.37 -7.77 -30.74
C SER A 195 -19.32 -6.93 -29.90
N ASP A 196 -19.55 -7.35 -28.67
CA ASP A 196 -20.49 -6.68 -27.77
C ASP A 196 -19.82 -5.49 -27.00
N ILE A 197 -18.52 -5.57 -26.76
CA ILE A 197 -17.79 -4.56 -26.00
C ILE A 197 -17.20 -3.49 -26.92
N ALA A 198 -16.62 -3.88 -28.05
CA ALA A 198 -15.93 -2.94 -28.96
C ALA A 198 -16.86 -2.05 -29.77
N VAL A 199 -18.10 -2.46 -29.99
CA VAL A 199 -19.06 -1.77 -30.86
C VAL A 199 -20.00 -0.80 -30.08
N ARG A 200 -20.01 -0.85 -28.77
CA ARG A 200 -20.81 0.06 -27.93
C ARG A 200 -20.05 1.38 -27.68
N ALA A 201 -19.61 2.04 -28.75
CA ALA A 201 -19.01 3.37 -28.69
C ALA A 201 -20.07 4.44 -28.98
#